data_42e1166c5ad5e23310facefd0b8eae84
#
_entry.id   42e1166c5ad5e23310facefd0b8eae84
#
_cell.length_a   1.000
_cell.length_b   1.000
_cell.length_c   1.000
_cell.angle_alpha   90.00
_cell.angle_beta   90.00
_cell.angle_gamma   90.00
#
_symmetry.space_group_name_H-M   'P 1'
#
loop_
_entity.id
_entity.type
_entity.pdbx_description
1 polymer ?
#
loop_
_entity_poly.entity_id
_entity_poly.type
_entity_poly.pdbx_seq_one_letter_code
_entity_poly.pdbx_strand_id
1 'polypeptide(L)'
;MDSVIFLSWTIVLSCELSSDTGFPLPDTIHTFIHRKVLIKIMNIAICDDEILFTRELSSLLTHWAKKNDFSLTLYPYSNGDDLLTALRTIPVDLIFLDIIMPLLNGIDTAREIRSMGLTVPVIFLTSSREFALDSYDVKAFHYLLKPVNTLKLFSVMDDFF
;
A
#
# COMPACT_ATOMS: atom_id res chain seq x y z
N MET A 1 3.02 3.68 32.11
CA MET A 1 4.33 3.94 31.50
C MET A 1 4.75 2.66 30.83
N ASP A 2 4.24 2.37 29.64
CA ASP A 2 4.72 1.20 28.88
C ASP A 2 4.73 1.58 27.41
N SER A 3 5.95 1.70 26.91
CA SER A 3 6.26 1.98 25.53
C SER A 3 5.90 0.76 24.70
N VAL A 4 4.80 0.81 23.98
CA VAL A 4 4.46 -0.21 22.99
C VAL A 4 5.31 0.06 21.75
N ILE A 5 6.42 -0.69 21.67
CA ILE A 5 7.24 -0.77 20.48
C ILE A 5 6.44 -1.57 19.44
N PHE A 6 5.95 -0.89 18.41
CA PHE A 6 5.40 -1.53 17.23
C PHE A 6 6.53 -2.24 16.48
N LEU A 7 6.69 -3.52 16.76
CA LEU A 7 7.54 -4.41 15.99
C LEU A 7 6.82 -4.70 14.66
N SER A 8 7.36 -4.12 13.59
CA SER A 8 7.12 -4.57 12.23
C SER A 8 7.26 -6.09 12.18
N TRP A 9 6.17 -6.80 11.85
CA TRP A 9 6.17 -8.27 11.73
C TRP A 9 6.95 -8.69 10.49
N THR A 10 8.27 -8.65 10.59
CA THR A 10 9.12 -9.43 9.71
C THR A 10 9.07 -10.86 10.21
N ILE A 11 8.26 -11.72 9.58
CA ILE A 11 8.31 -13.15 9.85
C ILE A 11 9.67 -13.66 9.35
N VAL A 12 10.64 -13.62 10.24
CA VAL A 12 11.91 -14.32 10.06
C VAL A 12 11.65 -15.77 10.41
N LEU A 13 11.34 -16.63 9.44
CA LEU A 13 11.51 -18.06 9.60
C LEU A 13 13.02 -18.33 9.64
N SER A 14 13.64 -18.14 10.80
CA SER A 14 14.96 -18.66 11.08
C SER A 14 14.82 -20.17 11.33
N CYS A 15 15.01 -20.97 10.28
CA CYS A 15 15.32 -22.36 10.44
C CYS A 15 16.77 -22.43 10.91
N GLU A 16 17.00 -22.39 12.21
CA GLU A 16 18.29 -22.79 12.81
C GLU A 16 18.43 -24.30 12.63
N LEU A 17 18.98 -24.72 11.51
CA LEU A 17 19.55 -26.05 11.39
C LEU A 17 20.88 -26.04 12.13
N SER A 18 20.85 -26.62 13.34
CA SER A 18 22.01 -26.94 14.14
C SER A 18 23.07 -27.65 13.29
N SER A 19 24.25 -27.06 13.26
CA SER A 19 25.44 -27.51 12.54
C SER A 19 26.17 -28.64 13.28
N ASP A 20 25.53 -29.82 13.44
CA ASP A 20 26.17 -30.95 14.12
C ASP A 20 26.02 -32.29 13.40
N THR A 21 25.89 -32.29 12.08
CA THR A 21 26.06 -33.54 11.31
C THR A 21 27.04 -33.27 10.18
N GLY A 22 28.26 -33.76 10.32
CA GLY A 22 29.40 -33.57 9.44
C GLY A 22 29.26 -34.25 8.04
N PHE A 23 28.13 -34.09 7.36
CA PHE A 23 27.96 -34.48 5.96
C PHE A 23 28.06 -33.25 5.08
N PRO A 24 28.99 -33.19 4.09
CA PRO A 24 29.01 -32.13 3.11
C PRO A 24 27.76 -32.21 2.23
N LEU A 25 26.91 -31.20 2.33
CA LEU A 25 25.75 -31.06 1.43
C LEU A 25 26.25 -30.73 0.02
N PRO A 26 25.67 -31.32 -1.04
CA PRO A 26 26.02 -30.98 -2.42
C PRO A 26 25.88 -29.49 -2.70
N ASP A 27 26.83 -28.90 -3.44
CA ASP A 27 26.86 -27.46 -3.79
C ASP A 27 25.55 -26.93 -4.38
N THR A 28 24.72 -27.79 -4.96
CA THR A 28 23.40 -27.49 -5.50
C THR A 28 22.39 -27.06 -4.44
N ILE A 29 22.53 -27.52 -3.19
CA ILE A 29 21.65 -27.16 -2.08
C ILE A 29 22.02 -25.80 -1.50
N HIS A 30 23.31 -25.43 -1.49
CA HIS A 30 23.75 -24.11 -1.06
C HIS A 30 23.19 -22.99 -1.91
N THR A 31 22.98 -23.23 -3.22
CA THR A 31 22.42 -22.23 -4.15
C THR A 31 20.90 -22.03 -3.93
N PHE A 32 20.18 -23.06 -3.46
CA PHE A 32 18.74 -22.98 -3.18
C PHE A 32 18.41 -22.28 -1.86
N ILE A 33 19.28 -22.37 -0.85
CA ILE A 33 19.03 -21.81 0.50
C ILE A 33 19.27 -20.29 0.52
N HIS A 34 20.06 -19.72 -0.41
CA HIS A 34 20.39 -18.29 -0.42
C HIS A 34 19.38 -17.38 -1.14
N ARG A 35 18.35 -17.91 -1.77
CA ARG A 35 17.25 -17.10 -2.28
C ARG A 35 16.16 -16.99 -1.22
N LYS A 36 16.49 -16.32 -0.10
CA LYS A 36 15.51 -15.85 0.86
C LYS A 36 14.63 -14.83 0.12
N VAL A 37 13.54 -15.30 -0.48
CA VAL A 37 12.53 -14.42 -1.05
C VAL A 37 11.89 -13.70 0.12
N LEU A 38 12.39 -12.52 0.43
CA LEU A 38 11.72 -11.60 1.34
C LEU A 38 10.48 -11.10 0.60
N ILE A 39 9.36 -11.79 0.78
CA ILE A 39 8.08 -11.29 0.28
C ILE A 39 7.80 -10.00 1.04
N LYS A 40 7.89 -8.87 0.35
CA LYS A 40 7.55 -7.58 0.92
C LYS A 40 6.03 -7.50 1.00
N ILE A 41 5.51 -7.46 2.23
CA ILE A 41 4.07 -7.31 2.48
C ILE A 41 3.75 -5.83 2.52
N MET A 42 2.68 -5.41 1.88
CA MET A 42 2.25 -4.04 1.80
C MET A 42 0.75 -3.91 2.04
N ASN A 43 0.38 -2.95 2.87
CA ASN A 43 -0.99 -2.62 3.21
C ASN A 43 -1.43 -1.38 2.42
N ILE A 44 -2.39 -1.53 1.53
CA ILE A 44 -2.91 -0.43 0.71
C ILE A 44 -4.37 -0.17 1.06
N ALA A 45 -4.70 1.06 1.42
CA ALA A 45 -6.08 1.50 1.51
C ALA A 45 -6.57 2.03 0.16
N ILE A 46 -7.80 1.70 -0.19
CA ILE A 46 -8.49 2.21 -1.38
C ILE A 46 -9.79 2.83 -0.88
N CYS A 47 -9.93 4.15 -1.02
CA CYS A 47 -11.12 4.89 -0.61
C CYS A 47 -11.81 5.51 -1.81
N ASP A 48 -12.98 4.98 -2.15
CA ASP A 48 -13.74 5.34 -3.33
C ASP A 48 -15.20 4.85 -3.17
N ASP A 49 -16.19 5.67 -3.41
CA ASP A 49 -17.61 5.30 -3.28
C ASP A 49 -18.11 4.45 -4.47
N GLU A 50 -17.35 4.37 -5.56
CA GLU A 50 -17.63 3.52 -6.70
C GLU A 50 -17.08 2.10 -6.51
N ILE A 51 -17.90 1.18 -6.02
CA ILE A 51 -17.52 -0.23 -5.75
C ILE A 51 -16.91 -0.93 -6.97
N LEU A 52 -17.43 -0.66 -8.17
CA LEU A 52 -16.92 -1.29 -9.40
C LEU A 52 -15.50 -0.82 -9.70
N PHE A 53 -15.23 0.47 -9.54
CA PHE A 53 -13.90 1.03 -9.72
C PHE A 53 -12.92 0.48 -8.68
N THR A 54 -13.32 0.41 -7.40
CA THR A 54 -12.51 -0.19 -6.33
C THR A 54 -12.10 -1.63 -6.63
N ARG A 55 -13.01 -2.43 -7.19
CA ARG A 55 -12.73 -3.82 -7.61
C ARG A 55 -11.74 -3.88 -8.78
N GLU A 56 -11.93 -3.03 -9.78
CA GLU A 56 -11.02 -2.94 -10.93
C GLU A 56 -9.62 -2.56 -10.49
N LEU A 57 -9.48 -1.49 -9.69
CA LEU A 57 -8.20 -1.05 -9.14
C LEU A 57 -7.53 -2.14 -8.30
N SER A 58 -8.29 -2.82 -7.44
CA SER A 58 -7.78 -3.95 -6.64
C SER A 58 -7.23 -5.08 -7.51
N SER A 59 -7.88 -5.38 -8.63
CA SER A 59 -7.41 -6.39 -9.59
C SER A 59 -6.09 -5.97 -10.25
N LEU A 60 -5.99 -4.71 -10.68
CA LEU A 60 -4.77 -4.15 -11.30
C LEU A 60 -3.60 -4.15 -10.32
N LEU A 61 -3.81 -3.71 -9.08
CA LEU A 61 -2.78 -3.71 -8.04
C LEU A 61 -2.32 -5.13 -7.70
N THR A 62 -3.24 -6.08 -7.60
CA THR A 62 -2.91 -7.50 -7.37
C THR A 62 -2.10 -8.08 -8.54
N HIS A 63 -2.43 -7.71 -9.76
CA HIS A 63 -1.67 -8.13 -10.94
C HIS A 63 -0.24 -7.56 -10.92
N TRP A 64 -0.09 -6.26 -10.64
CA TRP A 64 1.21 -5.62 -10.49
C TRP A 64 2.05 -6.27 -9.40
N ALA A 65 1.46 -6.53 -8.23
CA ALA A 65 2.14 -7.14 -7.10
C ALA A 65 2.69 -8.55 -7.43
N LYS A 66 1.87 -9.39 -8.08
CA LYS A 66 2.30 -10.73 -8.53
C LYS A 66 3.48 -10.67 -9.49
N LYS A 67 3.52 -9.68 -10.37
CA LYS A 67 4.61 -9.50 -11.34
C LYS A 67 5.92 -9.08 -10.66
N ASN A 68 5.83 -8.40 -9.52
CA ASN A 68 6.98 -7.79 -8.82
C ASN A 68 7.31 -8.49 -7.48
N ASP A 69 6.79 -9.69 -7.22
CA ASP A 69 7.04 -10.49 -6.03
C ASP A 69 6.63 -9.78 -4.70
N PHE A 70 5.57 -8.94 -4.74
CA PHE A 70 4.95 -8.34 -3.58
C PHE A 70 3.73 -9.12 -3.11
N SER A 71 3.47 -9.09 -1.80
CA SER A 71 2.20 -9.50 -1.20
C SER A 71 1.41 -8.25 -0.79
N LEU A 72 0.18 -8.11 -1.27
CA LEU A 72 -0.68 -6.98 -0.92
C LEU A 72 -1.79 -7.41 0.04
N THR A 73 -2.06 -6.56 1.03
CA THR A 73 -3.33 -6.54 1.75
C THR A 73 -4.07 -5.27 1.36
N LEU A 74 -5.25 -5.42 0.75
CA LEU A 74 -6.05 -4.30 0.27
C LEU A 74 -7.20 -4.04 1.24
N TYR A 75 -7.38 -2.79 1.64
CA TYR A 75 -8.41 -2.32 2.55
C TYR A 75 -9.34 -1.35 1.81
N PRO A 76 -10.49 -1.81 1.29
CA PRO A 76 -11.45 -0.94 0.62
C PRO A 76 -12.32 -0.17 1.61
N TYR A 77 -12.53 1.11 1.34
CA TYR A 77 -13.44 2.01 2.06
C TYR A 77 -14.30 2.76 1.06
N SER A 78 -15.54 3.03 1.41
CA SER A 78 -16.50 3.76 0.55
C SER A 78 -16.66 5.24 0.91
N ASN A 79 -15.96 5.71 1.95
CA ASN A 79 -16.02 7.10 2.40
C ASN A 79 -14.79 7.47 3.24
N GLY A 80 -14.54 8.78 3.39
CA GLY A 80 -13.39 9.30 4.13
C GLY A 80 -13.43 9.02 5.63
N ASP A 81 -14.62 9.03 6.26
CA ASP A 81 -14.75 8.84 7.71
C ASP A 81 -14.34 7.43 8.15
N ASP A 82 -14.74 6.41 7.38
CA ASP A 82 -14.36 5.02 7.64
C ASP A 82 -12.85 4.83 7.46
N LEU A 83 -12.26 5.43 6.41
CA LEU A 83 -10.81 5.44 6.21
C LEU A 83 -10.09 6.07 7.40
N LEU A 84 -10.49 7.29 7.83
CA LEU A 84 -9.88 8.01 8.96
C LEU A 84 -9.96 7.20 10.26
N THR A 85 -11.09 6.52 10.49
CA THR A 85 -11.26 5.65 11.65
C THR A 85 -10.30 4.47 11.60
N ALA A 86 -10.18 3.82 10.45
CA ALA A 86 -9.31 2.66 10.27
C ALA A 86 -7.82 3.01 10.42
N LEU A 87 -7.38 4.18 9.94
CA LEU A 87 -5.99 4.63 10.04
C LEU A 87 -5.48 4.80 11.48
N ARG A 88 -6.38 4.81 12.48
CA ARG A 88 -5.99 4.85 13.92
C ARG A 88 -5.44 3.52 14.40
N THR A 89 -5.76 2.41 13.73
CA THR A 89 -5.44 1.05 14.20
C THR A 89 -4.78 0.17 13.15
N ILE A 90 -5.00 0.46 11.87
CA ILE A 90 -4.46 -0.32 10.76
C ILE A 90 -3.24 0.40 10.19
N PRO A 91 -2.04 -0.22 10.19
CA PRO A 91 -0.89 0.34 9.52
C PRO A 91 -1.09 0.27 8.01
N VAL A 92 -1.08 1.43 7.34
CA VAL A 92 -1.24 1.56 5.88
C VAL A 92 0.02 2.18 5.31
N ASP A 93 0.54 1.56 4.24
CA ASP A 93 1.76 2.00 3.56
C ASP A 93 1.48 2.97 2.41
N LEU A 94 0.29 2.86 1.80
CA LEU A 94 -0.14 3.68 0.67
C LEU A 94 -1.66 3.82 0.66
N ILE A 95 -2.16 5.01 0.31
CA ILE A 95 -3.59 5.28 0.17
C ILE A 95 -3.90 5.70 -1.27
N PHE A 96 -4.83 5.00 -1.91
CA PHE A 96 -5.54 5.50 -3.09
C PHE A 96 -6.83 6.16 -2.63
N LEU A 97 -7.07 7.40 -3.02
CA LEU A 97 -8.15 8.23 -2.49
C LEU A 97 -8.88 8.95 -3.61
N ASP A 98 -10.15 8.65 -3.81
CA ASP A 98 -10.97 9.48 -4.70
C ASP A 98 -11.21 10.86 -4.08
N ILE A 99 -11.23 11.88 -4.94
CA ILE A 99 -11.52 13.24 -4.51
C ILE A 99 -13.02 13.49 -4.44
N ILE A 100 -13.77 12.95 -5.40
CA ILE A 100 -15.20 13.24 -5.55
C ILE A 100 -16.00 12.15 -4.83
N MET A 101 -16.16 12.31 -3.53
CA MET A 101 -16.97 11.42 -2.69
C MET A 101 -18.05 12.21 -1.94
N PRO A 102 -19.20 11.57 -1.61
CA PRO A 102 -20.21 12.18 -0.75
C PRO A 102 -19.68 12.50 0.64
N LEU A 103 -20.27 13.52 1.28
CA LEU A 103 -20.00 13.98 2.65
C LEU A 103 -18.59 14.57 2.82
N LEU A 104 -17.57 13.77 2.97
CA LEU A 104 -16.19 14.19 3.11
C LEU A 104 -15.43 13.89 1.81
N ASN A 105 -15.06 14.94 1.06
CA ASN A 105 -14.28 14.76 -0.17
C ASN A 105 -12.85 14.32 0.12
N GLY A 106 -12.14 13.81 -0.90
CA GLY A 106 -10.80 13.26 -0.73
C GLY A 106 -9.75 14.28 -0.31
N ILE A 107 -9.86 15.55 -0.74
CA ILE A 107 -8.91 16.60 -0.33
C ILE A 107 -9.04 16.87 1.17
N ASP A 108 -10.27 17.01 1.67
CA ASP A 108 -10.51 17.23 3.09
C ASP A 108 -10.14 16.01 3.92
N THR A 109 -10.43 14.80 3.42
CA THR A 109 -9.94 13.54 4.01
C THR A 109 -8.40 13.54 4.14
N ALA A 110 -7.69 13.94 3.10
CA ALA A 110 -6.22 14.00 3.13
C ALA A 110 -5.72 15.07 4.11
N ARG A 111 -6.39 16.22 4.24
CA ARG A 111 -6.07 17.24 5.25
C ARG A 111 -6.21 16.67 6.67
N GLU A 112 -7.30 15.93 6.94
CA GLU A 112 -7.50 15.25 8.23
C GLU A 112 -6.40 14.21 8.50
N ILE A 113 -6.00 13.40 7.50
CA ILE A 113 -4.88 12.47 7.62
C ILE A 113 -3.60 13.22 8.04
N ARG A 114 -3.31 14.38 7.45
CA ARG A 114 -2.15 15.20 7.81
C ARG A 114 -2.29 15.81 9.21
N SER A 115 -3.51 16.23 9.61
CA SER A 115 -3.79 16.76 10.94
C SER A 115 -3.58 15.71 12.05
N MET A 116 -3.80 14.42 11.74
CA MET A 116 -3.48 13.28 12.62
C MET A 116 -1.97 13.03 12.77
N GLY A 117 -1.11 13.79 12.07
CA GLY A 117 0.35 13.60 12.07
C GLY A 117 0.81 12.45 11.17
N LEU A 118 -0.06 11.89 10.34
CA LEU A 118 0.27 10.79 9.45
C LEU A 118 0.90 11.32 8.15
N THR A 119 2.03 10.72 7.77
CA THR A 119 2.78 11.06 6.55
C THR A 119 2.61 10.00 5.45
N VAL A 120 1.67 9.07 5.63
CA VAL A 120 1.41 8.02 4.64
C VAL A 120 1.19 8.63 3.24
N PRO A 121 1.86 8.11 2.20
CA PRO A 121 1.69 8.58 0.84
C PRO A 121 0.24 8.43 0.36
N VAL A 122 -0.26 9.46 -0.32
CA VAL A 122 -1.61 9.49 -0.89
C VAL A 122 -1.50 9.67 -2.39
N ILE A 123 -2.14 8.79 -3.14
CA ILE A 123 -2.35 8.90 -4.58
C ILE A 123 -3.82 9.25 -4.79
N PHE A 124 -4.08 10.42 -5.34
CA PHE A 124 -5.45 10.78 -5.70
C PHE A 124 -5.89 10.12 -6.99
N LEU A 125 -7.13 9.66 -6.99
CA LEU A 125 -7.85 9.12 -8.13
C LEU A 125 -9.09 9.99 -8.33
N THR A 126 -9.30 10.56 -9.51
CA THR A 126 -10.47 11.42 -9.71
C THR A 126 -10.84 11.56 -11.19
N SER A 127 -12.09 11.86 -11.46
CA SER A 127 -12.59 12.21 -12.81
C SER A 127 -12.32 13.66 -13.19
N SER A 128 -11.96 14.56 -12.24
CA SER A 128 -11.72 15.98 -12.49
C SER A 128 -10.22 16.33 -12.43
N ARG A 129 -9.80 17.35 -13.21
CA ARG A 129 -8.46 17.94 -13.15
C ARG A 129 -8.37 19.17 -12.25
N GLU A 130 -9.50 19.67 -11.79
CA GLU A 130 -9.59 20.94 -11.07
C GLU A 130 -8.87 20.92 -9.71
N PHE A 131 -8.79 19.75 -9.07
CA PHE A 131 -8.19 19.57 -7.75
C PHE A 131 -6.68 19.33 -7.76
N ALA A 132 -6.03 19.44 -8.93
CA ALA A 132 -4.60 19.16 -9.02
C ALA A 132 -3.77 20.09 -8.15
N LEU A 133 -4.16 21.38 -8.04
CA LEU A 133 -3.46 22.34 -7.18
C LEU A 133 -3.66 22.03 -5.70
N ASP A 134 -4.86 21.69 -5.28
CA ASP A 134 -5.17 21.35 -3.88
C ASP A 134 -4.41 20.10 -3.41
N SER A 135 -4.08 19.19 -4.35
CA SER A 135 -3.31 17.99 -4.03
C SER A 135 -1.88 18.31 -3.58
N TYR A 136 -1.28 19.42 -3.99
CA TYR A 136 0.03 19.88 -3.53
C TYR A 136 0.01 20.31 -2.07
N ASP A 137 -1.07 20.95 -1.62
CA ASP A 137 -1.20 21.45 -0.24
C ASP A 137 -1.18 20.32 0.78
N VAL A 138 -1.72 19.15 0.41
CA VAL A 138 -1.74 17.95 1.26
C VAL A 138 -0.55 17.01 1.01
N LYS A 139 0.43 17.44 0.22
CA LYS A 139 1.63 16.68 -0.14
C LYS A 139 1.27 15.30 -0.70
N ALA A 140 0.39 15.27 -1.71
CA ALA A 140 0.06 14.04 -2.42
C ALA A 140 1.32 13.48 -3.09
N PHE A 141 1.45 12.15 -3.07
CA PHE A 141 2.53 11.47 -3.79
C PHE A 141 2.31 11.50 -5.30
N HIS A 142 1.06 11.27 -5.72
CA HIS A 142 0.68 11.32 -7.14
C HIS A 142 -0.79 11.66 -7.33
N TYR A 143 -1.15 11.98 -8.59
CA TYR A 143 -2.50 12.31 -9.02
C TYR A 143 -2.82 11.56 -10.32
N LEU A 144 -3.84 10.72 -10.33
CA LEU A 144 -4.27 9.92 -11.47
C LEU A 144 -5.70 10.25 -11.86
N LEU A 145 -5.94 10.36 -13.15
CA LEU A 145 -7.29 10.59 -13.68
C LEU A 145 -8.01 9.27 -13.96
N LYS A 146 -9.28 9.19 -13.61
CA LYS A 146 -10.20 8.13 -14.03
C LYS A 146 -10.63 8.36 -15.50
N PRO A 147 -10.75 7.30 -16.34
CA PRO A 147 -10.38 5.93 -16.07
C PRO A 147 -8.86 5.76 -15.95
N VAL A 148 -8.41 4.94 -14.99
CA VAL A 148 -6.98 4.80 -14.72
C VAL A 148 -6.31 4.00 -15.84
N ASN A 149 -5.29 4.61 -16.45
CA ASN A 149 -4.44 3.92 -17.40
C ASN A 149 -3.52 2.95 -16.68
N THR A 150 -3.59 1.66 -17.04
CA THR A 150 -2.83 0.58 -16.38
C THR A 150 -1.31 0.82 -16.41
N LEU A 151 -0.76 1.28 -17.53
CA LEU A 151 0.67 1.55 -17.64
C LEU A 151 1.09 2.70 -16.73
N LYS A 152 0.26 3.74 -16.64
CA LYS A 152 0.52 4.88 -15.75
C LYS A 152 0.44 4.46 -14.28
N LEU A 153 -0.57 3.65 -13.91
CA LEU A 153 -0.68 3.08 -12.56
C LEU A 153 0.57 2.28 -12.19
N PHE A 154 1.00 1.39 -13.07
CA PHE A 154 2.18 0.55 -12.83
C PHE A 154 3.45 1.38 -12.70
N SER A 155 3.64 2.40 -13.55
CA SER A 155 4.76 3.34 -13.42
C SER A 155 4.75 4.04 -12.06
N VAL A 156 3.59 4.50 -11.58
CA VAL A 156 3.48 5.16 -10.26
C VAL A 156 3.78 4.18 -9.12
N MET A 157 3.36 2.92 -9.26
CA MET A 157 3.71 1.88 -8.29
C MET A 157 5.20 1.56 -8.30
N ASP A 158 5.83 1.53 -9.49
CA ASP A 158 7.28 1.30 -9.61
C ASP A 158 8.09 2.49 -9.05
N ASP A 159 7.59 3.73 -9.17
CA ASP A 159 8.21 4.93 -8.59
C ASP A 159 8.09 4.98 -7.05
N PHE A 160 7.08 4.29 -6.50
CA PHE A 160 6.84 4.22 -5.06
C PHE A 160 7.79 3.25 -4.36
N PHE A 161 8.34 2.24 -5.06
CA PHE A 161 9.16 1.13 -4.52
C PHE A 161 10.61 1.15 -4.97
#